data_079dd27ac1040cab6ef7faffa9f31f20
#
_entry.id   079dd27ac1040cab6ef7faffa9f31f20
#
_cell.length_a   1.000
_cell.length_b   1.000
_cell.length_c   1.000
_cell.angle_alpha   90.00
_cell.angle_beta   90.00
_cell.angle_gamma   90.00
#
_symmetry.space_group_name_H-M   'P 1'
#
loop_
_entity.id
_entity.type
_entity.pdbx_description
1 polymer ?
#
loop_
_entity_poly.entity_id
_entity_poly.type
_entity_poly.pdbx_seq_one_letter_code
_entity_poly.pdbx_strand_id
1 'polypeptide(L)'
;MLKRPKLSTQTPESRVPENLQIKDLSDWLVNYEAQQPFVVDGGAARIRYQDPESPAQTPLAFLGIHGFSACRQETAPVTQRLAENFRANLIEVRLAGHGLTESGMDCPAEDWLASVVDSYDLACRLGEQVILVGTSTGAPLACWADRQLQQRYKAPFAHLFMAPNFKINNPFDFLLTMPFAESIVPRLLGRTHSWTPENDAAARYWTSTYDIQAVIEMQKVVDWFRAQPTRAWTTPMAMMVMDNDPTISAKAAKQVFQRWQTDDKARLPILTEPDAIAHVFAGDIVAPNRTEQTIEAFSGFIQSLKDQPKHRR
;
A
#
# COMPACT_ATOMS: atom_id res chain seq x y z
N MET A 1 13.32 -12.45 -28.03
CA MET A 1 13.65 -11.97 -26.68
C MET A 1 13.23 -13.01 -25.67
N LEU A 2 14.08 -13.38 -24.72
CA LEU A 2 13.70 -14.29 -23.63
C LEU A 2 12.60 -13.65 -22.77
N LYS A 3 11.51 -14.36 -22.54
CA LYS A 3 10.37 -13.87 -21.75
C LYS A 3 10.76 -13.76 -20.28
N ARG A 4 10.71 -12.54 -19.72
CA ARG A 4 10.91 -12.27 -18.29
C ARG A 4 9.59 -11.91 -17.64
N PRO A 5 9.32 -12.33 -16.41
CA PRO A 5 8.22 -11.79 -15.63
C PRO A 5 8.34 -10.26 -15.53
N LYS A 6 7.29 -9.55 -15.86
CA LYS A 6 7.22 -8.09 -15.73
C LYS A 6 5.77 -7.66 -15.65
N LEU A 7 5.54 -6.55 -14.98
CA LEU A 7 4.22 -5.96 -14.90
C LEU A 7 3.70 -5.55 -16.28
N SER A 8 2.40 -5.73 -16.51
CA SER A 8 1.75 -5.26 -17.73
C SER A 8 1.90 -3.75 -17.89
N THR A 9 1.99 -3.30 -19.13
CA THR A 9 1.95 -1.85 -19.45
C THR A 9 0.52 -1.33 -19.59
N GLN A 10 -0.47 -2.23 -19.62
CA GLN A 10 -1.87 -1.86 -19.69
C GLN A 10 -2.38 -1.48 -18.29
N THR A 11 -2.93 -0.28 -18.17
CA THR A 11 -3.58 0.19 -16.94
C THR A 11 -5.01 -0.36 -16.91
N PRO A 12 -5.43 -1.06 -15.83
CA PRO A 12 -6.82 -1.50 -15.70
C PRO A 12 -7.81 -0.33 -15.72
N GLU A 13 -9.04 -0.61 -16.13
CA GLU A 13 -10.15 0.32 -15.97
C GLU A 13 -10.77 0.18 -14.58
N SER A 14 -11.35 1.27 -14.06
CA SER A 14 -12.14 1.20 -12.82
C SER A 14 -13.42 0.40 -13.06
N ARG A 15 -13.74 -0.46 -12.09
CA ARG A 15 -15.00 -1.21 -12.05
C ARG A 15 -16.11 -0.44 -11.32
N VAL A 16 -15.76 0.68 -10.68
CA VAL A 16 -16.72 1.53 -9.95
C VAL A 16 -17.62 2.24 -10.96
N PRO A 17 -18.96 2.07 -10.91
CA PRO A 17 -19.85 2.76 -11.83
C PRO A 17 -19.71 4.28 -11.75
N GLU A 18 -19.61 4.94 -12.90
CA GLU A 18 -19.34 6.39 -12.98
C GLU A 18 -20.38 7.24 -12.30
N ASN A 19 -21.65 6.85 -12.37
CA ASN A 19 -22.81 7.60 -11.92
C ASN A 19 -23.25 7.34 -10.47
N LEU A 20 -22.48 6.56 -9.70
CA LEU A 20 -22.78 6.34 -8.28
C LEU A 20 -22.65 7.64 -7.49
N GLN A 21 -23.66 7.91 -6.64
CA GLN A 21 -23.59 8.99 -5.68
C GLN A 21 -22.61 8.65 -4.55
N ILE A 22 -22.02 9.67 -3.92
CA ILE A 22 -21.04 9.48 -2.85
C ILE A 22 -21.61 8.62 -1.69
N LYS A 23 -22.85 8.79 -1.33
CA LYS A 23 -23.52 8.01 -0.27
C LYS A 23 -23.65 6.53 -0.59
N ASP A 24 -23.64 6.15 -1.87
CA ASP A 24 -23.85 4.78 -2.34
C ASP A 24 -22.51 4.03 -2.56
N LEU A 25 -21.37 4.72 -2.47
CA LEU A 25 -20.05 4.14 -2.72
C LEU A 25 -19.70 3.03 -1.72
N SER A 26 -20.05 3.22 -0.44
CA SER A 26 -19.80 2.21 0.60
C SER A 26 -20.62 0.95 0.35
N ASP A 27 -21.90 1.09 0.01
CA ASP A 27 -22.76 -0.05 -0.27
C ASP A 27 -22.32 -0.80 -1.53
N TRP A 28 -21.89 -0.08 -2.56
CA TRP A 28 -21.30 -0.70 -3.74
C TRP A 28 -20.07 -1.53 -3.37
N LEU A 29 -19.14 -0.97 -2.57
CA LEU A 29 -17.92 -1.66 -2.16
C LEU A 29 -18.23 -2.90 -1.31
N VAL A 30 -19.17 -2.78 -0.36
CA VAL A 30 -19.62 -3.91 0.47
C VAL A 30 -20.20 -5.04 -0.40
N ASN A 31 -21.07 -4.70 -1.36
CA ASN A 31 -21.63 -5.66 -2.28
C ASN A 31 -20.58 -6.29 -3.20
N TYR A 32 -19.57 -5.53 -3.63
CA TYR A 32 -18.45 -6.05 -4.41
C TYR A 32 -17.60 -7.03 -3.58
N GLU A 33 -17.25 -6.68 -2.35
CA GLU A 33 -16.48 -7.54 -1.44
C GLU A 33 -17.25 -8.80 -1.03
N ALA A 34 -18.58 -8.71 -0.86
CA ALA A 34 -19.42 -9.86 -0.55
C ALA A 34 -19.46 -10.94 -1.65
N GLN A 35 -19.09 -10.58 -2.89
CA GLN A 35 -18.96 -11.53 -3.98
C GLN A 35 -17.60 -12.26 -3.98
N GLN A 36 -16.65 -11.81 -3.18
CA GLN A 36 -15.33 -12.42 -3.08
C GLN A 36 -15.39 -13.60 -2.10
N PRO A 37 -15.01 -14.82 -2.54
CA PRO A 37 -15.05 -15.96 -1.65
C PRO A 37 -13.95 -15.86 -0.58
N PHE A 38 -14.20 -16.46 0.58
CA PHE A 38 -13.19 -16.69 1.61
C PHE A 38 -12.54 -15.45 2.22
N VAL A 39 -13.11 -14.27 2.07
CA VAL A 39 -12.56 -13.06 2.73
C VAL A 39 -12.65 -13.23 4.25
N VAL A 40 -11.52 -13.07 4.94
CA VAL A 40 -11.48 -13.12 6.40
C VAL A 40 -12.32 -11.99 6.99
N ASP A 41 -13.11 -12.30 8.01
CA ASP A 41 -13.92 -11.29 8.69
C ASP A 41 -13.03 -10.15 9.24
N GLY A 42 -13.36 -8.92 8.87
CA GLY A 42 -12.56 -7.73 9.13
C GLY A 42 -11.46 -7.44 8.08
N GLY A 43 -11.23 -8.33 7.10
CA GLY A 43 -10.21 -8.16 6.05
C GLY A 43 -10.70 -7.45 4.79
N ALA A 44 -12.01 -7.40 4.53
CA ALA A 44 -12.61 -6.76 3.37
C ALA A 44 -12.19 -5.29 3.22
N ALA A 45 -12.11 -4.80 1.98
CA ALA A 45 -11.96 -3.37 1.71
C ALA A 45 -13.11 -2.58 2.35
N ARG A 46 -12.83 -1.34 2.76
CA ARG A 46 -13.81 -0.56 3.50
C ARG A 46 -13.69 0.93 3.22
N ILE A 47 -14.84 1.60 3.06
CA ILE A 47 -14.98 3.05 3.13
C ILE A 47 -15.40 3.44 4.56
N ARG A 48 -14.80 4.51 5.08
CA ARG A 48 -15.27 5.23 6.27
C ARG A 48 -15.52 6.68 5.90
N TYR A 49 -16.77 7.10 6.02
CA TYR A 49 -17.11 8.52 5.88
C TYR A 49 -16.75 9.27 7.16
N GLN A 50 -16.31 10.51 7.02
CA GLN A 50 -16.11 11.42 8.14
C GLN A 50 -17.43 11.66 8.89
N ASP A 51 -18.52 11.79 8.13
CA ASP A 51 -19.89 11.84 8.65
C ASP A 51 -20.73 10.74 7.96
N PRO A 52 -20.97 9.60 8.64
CA PRO A 52 -21.75 8.51 8.06
C PRO A 52 -23.23 8.85 7.83
N GLU A 53 -23.80 9.77 8.62
CA GLU A 53 -25.21 10.18 8.49
C GLU A 53 -25.43 11.13 7.31
N SER A 54 -24.37 11.84 6.91
CA SER A 54 -24.40 12.78 5.78
C SER A 54 -23.14 12.64 4.91
N PRO A 55 -22.98 11.54 4.16
CA PRO A 55 -21.81 11.30 3.34
C PRO A 55 -21.60 12.42 2.31
N ALA A 56 -20.45 13.08 2.40
CA ALA A 56 -20.05 14.16 1.52
C ALA A 56 -18.56 14.07 1.21
N GLN A 57 -18.13 14.73 0.13
CA GLN A 57 -16.72 14.87 -0.18
C GLN A 57 -16.02 15.73 0.89
N THR A 58 -14.85 15.33 1.31
CA THR A 58 -14.02 16.06 2.27
C THR A 58 -12.82 16.73 1.58
N PRO A 59 -12.20 17.78 2.15
CA PRO A 59 -11.01 18.39 1.56
C PRO A 59 -9.86 17.41 1.31
N LEU A 60 -9.70 16.41 2.20
CA LEU A 60 -8.76 15.31 2.05
C LEU A 60 -9.50 13.97 2.11
N ALA A 61 -9.07 12.99 1.33
CA ALA A 61 -9.38 11.58 1.57
C ALA A 61 -8.09 10.79 1.70
N PHE A 62 -8.11 9.75 2.53
CA PHE A 62 -7.00 8.83 2.67
C PHE A 62 -7.28 7.52 1.92
N LEU A 63 -6.27 7.01 1.24
CA LEU A 63 -6.27 5.65 0.68
C LEU A 63 -5.16 4.85 1.33
N GLY A 64 -5.52 3.86 2.16
CA GLY A 64 -4.61 2.91 2.77
C GLY A 64 -4.37 1.71 1.85
N ILE A 65 -3.10 1.44 1.50
CA ILE A 65 -2.66 0.32 0.67
C ILE A 65 -1.73 -0.55 1.51
N HIS A 66 -2.20 -1.74 1.88
CA HIS A 66 -1.45 -2.67 2.73
C HIS A 66 -0.30 -3.37 1.99
N GLY A 67 0.55 -4.06 2.75
CA GLY A 67 1.68 -4.82 2.24
C GLY A 67 1.31 -6.18 1.64
N PHE A 68 2.34 -6.83 1.08
CA PHE A 68 2.25 -8.18 0.54
C PHE A 68 1.86 -9.18 1.64
N SER A 69 1.00 -10.12 1.30
CA SER A 69 0.42 -11.16 2.18
C SER A 69 -0.49 -10.67 3.31
N ALA A 70 -0.59 -9.37 3.55
CA ALA A 70 -1.42 -8.77 4.59
C ALA A 70 -2.85 -8.46 4.09
N CYS A 71 -3.62 -7.76 4.89
CA CYS A 71 -4.84 -7.07 4.50
C CYS A 71 -4.89 -5.69 5.21
N ARG A 72 -5.99 -4.94 5.07
CA ARG A 72 -6.10 -3.60 5.67
C ARG A 72 -5.82 -3.54 7.18
N GLN A 73 -5.97 -4.66 7.90
CA GLN A 73 -5.75 -4.74 9.35
C GLN A 73 -4.26 -4.58 9.74
N GLU A 74 -3.34 -4.68 8.77
CA GLU A 74 -1.90 -4.46 9.01
C GLU A 74 -1.63 -3.10 9.67
N THR A 75 -2.25 -2.06 9.15
CA THR A 75 -2.02 -0.68 9.59
C THR A 75 -3.29 0.13 9.77
N ALA A 76 -4.43 -0.55 9.88
CA ALA A 76 -5.75 0.09 9.99
C ALA A 76 -5.82 1.21 11.06
N PRO A 77 -5.29 1.06 12.29
CA PRO A 77 -5.33 2.12 13.27
C PRO A 77 -4.62 3.41 12.82
N VAL A 78 -3.53 3.27 12.07
CA VAL A 78 -2.79 4.44 11.55
C VAL A 78 -3.64 5.20 10.53
N THR A 79 -4.18 4.51 9.52
CA THR A 79 -4.98 5.14 8.46
C THR A 79 -6.27 5.73 9.01
N GLN A 80 -6.94 5.03 9.93
CA GLN A 80 -8.20 5.47 10.53
C GLN A 80 -8.01 6.74 11.36
N ARG A 81 -7.01 6.76 12.24
CA ARG A 81 -6.77 7.91 13.11
C ARG A 81 -6.21 9.11 12.35
N LEU A 82 -5.42 8.90 11.29
CA LEU A 82 -5.04 9.98 10.38
C LEU A 82 -6.29 10.61 9.73
N ALA A 83 -7.21 9.78 9.23
CA ALA A 83 -8.45 10.28 8.65
C ALA A 83 -9.31 11.05 9.68
N GLU A 84 -9.43 10.53 10.90
CA GLU A 84 -10.12 11.20 12.01
C GLU A 84 -9.48 12.55 12.37
N ASN A 85 -8.15 12.61 12.51
CA ASN A 85 -7.41 13.82 12.86
C ASN A 85 -7.60 14.93 11.81
N PHE A 86 -7.76 14.58 10.55
CA PHE A 86 -7.95 15.53 9.45
C PHE A 86 -9.42 15.68 9.02
N ARG A 87 -10.37 15.06 9.73
CA ARG A 87 -11.80 15.04 9.37
C ARG A 87 -12.00 14.66 7.91
N ALA A 88 -11.36 13.58 7.52
CA ALA A 88 -11.29 13.11 6.15
C ALA A 88 -12.03 11.79 5.97
N ASN A 89 -12.54 11.55 4.78
CA ASN A 89 -12.97 10.23 4.36
C ASN A 89 -11.78 9.30 4.19
N LEU A 90 -12.01 8.01 4.35
CA LEU A 90 -10.98 6.97 4.23
C LEU A 90 -11.50 5.83 3.37
N ILE A 91 -10.63 5.33 2.50
CA ILE A 91 -10.76 4.00 1.91
C ILE A 91 -9.53 3.16 2.26
N GLU A 92 -9.78 1.93 2.69
CA GLU A 92 -8.76 0.92 2.95
C GLU A 92 -8.94 -0.20 1.95
N VAL A 93 -7.97 -0.37 1.04
CA VAL A 93 -8.05 -1.39 -0.01
C VAL A 93 -7.87 -2.80 0.55
N ARG A 94 -8.47 -3.78 -0.07
CA ARG A 94 -8.05 -5.18 -0.05
C ARG A 94 -7.53 -5.52 -1.45
N LEU A 95 -6.24 -5.81 -1.56
CA LEU A 95 -5.66 -6.26 -2.82
C LEU A 95 -6.21 -7.65 -3.17
N ALA A 96 -6.44 -7.90 -4.45
CA ALA A 96 -6.90 -9.20 -4.91
C ALA A 96 -6.03 -10.34 -4.37
N GLY A 97 -6.62 -11.47 -4.02
CA GLY A 97 -5.93 -12.61 -3.43
C GLY A 97 -5.46 -12.44 -1.98
N HIS A 98 -5.59 -11.27 -1.38
CA HIS A 98 -5.18 -11.00 0.00
C HIS A 98 -6.35 -11.04 0.98
N GLY A 99 -6.04 -11.28 2.27
CA GLY A 99 -7.05 -11.29 3.34
C GLY A 99 -8.05 -12.43 3.18
N LEU A 100 -7.62 -13.61 2.77
CA LEU A 100 -8.47 -14.79 2.58
C LEU A 100 -8.21 -15.83 3.67
N THR A 101 -9.25 -16.59 4.04
CA THR A 101 -9.17 -17.70 5.01
C THR A 101 -8.59 -18.97 4.42
N GLU A 102 -8.62 -19.13 3.12
CA GLU A 102 -8.03 -20.24 2.37
C GLU A 102 -6.87 -19.75 1.52
N SER A 103 -6.17 -20.67 0.86
CA SER A 103 -4.96 -20.37 0.08
C SER A 103 -5.15 -19.11 -0.79
N GLY A 104 -4.61 -18.01 -0.31
CA GLY A 104 -4.64 -16.73 -1.01
C GLY A 104 -3.40 -16.52 -1.86
N MET A 105 -3.30 -15.34 -2.45
CA MET A 105 -2.16 -14.89 -3.24
C MET A 105 -1.99 -15.58 -4.59
N ASP A 106 -2.93 -16.40 -5.02
CA ASP A 106 -2.93 -17.06 -6.33
C ASP A 106 -3.61 -16.17 -7.39
N CYS A 107 -2.99 -15.03 -7.65
CA CYS A 107 -3.45 -14.10 -8.69
C CYS A 107 -2.27 -13.25 -9.20
N PRO A 108 -2.33 -12.77 -10.45
CA PRO A 108 -1.30 -11.90 -11.00
C PRO A 108 -1.30 -10.52 -10.33
N ALA A 109 -0.16 -9.85 -10.33
CA ALA A 109 -0.03 -8.49 -9.78
C ALA A 109 -0.95 -7.48 -10.48
N GLU A 110 -1.35 -7.75 -11.71
CA GLU A 110 -2.31 -6.96 -12.47
C GLU A 110 -3.69 -6.86 -11.80
N ASP A 111 -4.10 -7.90 -11.04
CA ASP A 111 -5.33 -7.88 -10.24
C ASP A 111 -5.18 -6.99 -9.01
N TRP A 112 -3.95 -6.90 -8.45
CA TRP A 112 -3.65 -5.91 -7.40
C TRP A 112 -3.75 -4.49 -7.95
N LEU A 113 -3.25 -4.26 -9.18
CA LEU A 113 -3.38 -2.96 -9.84
C LEU A 113 -4.86 -2.61 -10.07
N ALA A 114 -5.70 -3.56 -10.46
CA ALA A 114 -7.14 -3.33 -10.61
C ALA A 114 -7.79 -2.95 -9.27
N SER A 115 -7.41 -3.60 -8.16
CA SER A 115 -7.87 -3.23 -6.82
C SER A 115 -7.43 -1.82 -6.42
N VAL A 116 -6.22 -1.42 -6.79
CA VAL A 116 -5.70 -0.06 -6.57
C VAL A 116 -6.43 0.97 -7.41
N VAL A 117 -6.73 0.67 -8.68
CA VAL A 117 -7.49 1.56 -9.57
C VAL A 117 -8.87 1.86 -9.01
N ASP A 118 -9.64 0.82 -8.62
CA ASP A 118 -10.96 1.01 -8.02
C ASP A 118 -10.89 1.85 -6.75
N SER A 119 -9.92 1.55 -5.88
CA SER A 119 -9.76 2.27 -4.61
C SER A 119 -9.30 3.71 -4.81
N TYR A 120 -8.50 3.98 -5.84
CA TYR A 120 -8.09 5.36 -6.17
C TYR A 120 -9.24 6.16 -6.77
N ASP A 121 -10.07 5.54 -7.62
CA ASP A 121 -11.31 6.15 -8.12
C ASP A 121 -12.24 6.53 -6.95
N LEU A 122 -12.49 5.59 -6.05
CA LEU A 122 -13.28 5.85 -4.84
C LEU A 122 -12.66 6.98 -4.01
N ALA A 123 -11.35 6.98 -3.77
CA ALA A 123 -10.67 8.02 -3.01
C ALA A 123 -10.84 9.41 -3.66
N CYS A 124 -10.74 9.51 -4.99
CA CYS A 124 -10.94 10.76 -5.74
C CYS A 124 -12.37 11.30 -5.67
N ARG A 125 -13.36 10.41 -5.47
CA ARG A 125 -14.77 10.82 -5.22
C ARG A 125 -15.00 11.19 -3.76
N LEU A 126 -14.26 10.57 -2.84
CA LEU A 126 -14.37 10.80 -1.40
C LEU A 126 -13.64 12.07 -0.93
N GLY A 127 -12.63 12.56 -1.66
CA GLY A 127 -11.86 13.73 -1.31
C GLY A 127 -11.54 14.64 -2.48
N GLU A 128 -11.39 15.95 -2.20
CA GLU A 128 -10.89 16.92 -3.19
C GLU A 128 -9.43 16.65 -3.54
N GLN A 129 -8.65 16.17 -2.54
CA GLN A 129 -7.27 15.73 -2.64
C GLN A 129 -7.10 14.39 -1.95
N VAL A 130 -6.22 13.54 -2.46
CA VAL A 130 -6.00 12.18 -1.96
C VAL A 130 -4.61 12.06 -1.35
N ILE A 131 -4.52 11.50 -0.14
CA ILE A 131 -3.27 11.09 0.49
C ILE A 131 -3.17 9.56 0.39
N LEU A 132 -2.07 9.09 -0.20
CA LEU A 132 -1.78 7.66 -0.33
C LEU A 132 -0.91 7.20 0.85
N VAL A 133 -1.43 6.25 1.62
CA VAL A 133 -0.70 5.61 2.72
C VAL A 133 -0.32 4.20 2.29
N GLY A 134 0.96 3.98 2.02
CA GLY A 134 1.47 2.69 1.53
C GLY A 134 2.37 2.00 2.53
N THR A 135 2.03 0.75 2.89
CA THR A 135 2.88 -0.10 3.74
C THR A 135 3.59 -1.13 2.88
N SER A 136 4.90 -1.30 3.07
CA SER A 136 5.68 -2.32 2.37
C SER A 136 5.46 -2.28 0.86
N THR A 137 4.92 -3.34 0.25
CA THR A 137 4.57 -3.41 -1.18
C THR A 137 3.45 -2.42 -1.56
N GLY A 138 2.64 -1.96 -0.60
CA GLY A 138 1.68 -0.87 -0.83
C GLY A 138 2.33 0.44 -1.28
N ALA A 139 3.60 0.69 -0.91
CA ALA A 139 4.32 1.89 -1.33
C ALA A 139 4.63 1.93 -2.85
N PRO A 140 5.25 0.92 -3.48
CA PRO A 140 5.41 0.91 -4.94
C PRO A 140 4.07 0.82 -5.69
N LEU A 141 3.00 0.24 -5.11
CA LEU A 141 1.65 0.29 -5.68
C LEU A 141 1.06 1.71 -5.62
N ALA A 142 1.27 2.45 -4.54
CA ALA A 142 0.89 3.87 -4.44
C ALA A 142 1.65 4.72 -5.49
N CYS A 143 2.94 4.46 -5.68
CA CYS A 143 3.73 5.10 -6.73
C CYS A 143 3.21 4.74 -8.14
N TRP A 144 2.77 3.49 -8.32
CA TRP A 144 2.16 3.07 -9.58
C TRP A 144 0.86 3.84 -9.85
N ALA A 145 0.00 3.98 -8.86
CA ALA A 145 -1.23 4.76 -8.99
C ALA A 145 -0.94 6.23 -9.33
N ASP A 146 -0.05 6.87 -8.58
CA ASP A 146 0.39 8.25 -8.85
C ASP A 146 0.87 8.41 -10.31
N ARG A 147 1.68 7.48 -10.80
CA ARG A 147 2.28 7.56 -12.13
C ARG A 147 1.31 7.24 -13.27
N GLN A 148 0.51 6.19 -13.12
CA GLN A 148 -0.30 5.64 -14.24
C GLN A 148 -1.70 6.25 -14.32
N LEU A 149 -2.20 6.81 -13.21
CA LEU A 149 -3.57 7.29 -13.14
C LEU A 149 -3.72 8.81 -13.35
N GLN A 150 -2.62 9.55 -13.49
CA GLN A 150 -2.62 11.02 -13.68
C GLN A 150 -3.40 11.53 -14.89
N GLN A 151 -3.59 10.70 -15.90
CA GLN A 151 -4.39 11.09 -17.07
C GLN A 151 -5.90 11.04 -16.79
N ARG A 152 -6.33 10.28 -15.79
CA ARG A 152 -7.75 10.07 -15.44
C ARG A 152 -8.14 10.79 -14.16
N TYR A 153 -7.22 10.92 -13.23
CA TYR A 153 -7.45 11.46 -11.89
C TYR A 153 -6.42 12.52 -11.55
N LYS A 154 -6.73 13.36 -10.57
CA LYS A 154 -5.77 14.31 -10.00
C LYS A 154 -4.60 13.53 -9.38
N ALA A 155 -3.40 14.12 -9.43
CA ALA A 155 -2.25 13.62 -8.70
C ALA A 155 -2.54 13.59 -7.18
N PRO A 156 -1.96 12.64 -6.41
CA PRO A 156 -2.13 12.62 -4.98
C PRO A 156 -1.51 13.87 -4.33
N PHE A 157 -2.09 14.30 -3.21
CA PHE A 157 -1.57 15.41 -2.40
C PHE A 157 -0.25 15.06 -1.75
N ALA A 158 -0.14 13.83 -1.21
CA ALA A 158 1.08 13.32 -0.60
C ALA A 158 1.10 11.80 -0.55
N HIS A 159 2.31 11.27 -0.42
CA HIS A 159 2.58 9.88 -0.04
C HIS A 159 3.04 9.79 1.41
N LEU A 160 2.50 8.81 2.16
CA LEU A 160 2.96 8.41 3.48
C LEU A 160 3.40 6.94 3.40
N PHE A 161 4.69 6.69 3.55
CA PHE A 161 5.23 5.34 3.40
C PHE A 161 5.72 4.76 4.72
N MET A 162 5.23 3.56 5.04
CA MET A 162 5.70 2.73 6.15
C MET A 162 6.47 1.54 5.60
N ALA A 163 7.74 1.38 5.98
CA ALA A 163 8.62 0.29 5.55
C ALA A 163 8.54 0.00 4.03
N PRO A 164 8.73 1.01 3.13
CA PRO A 164 8.42 0.87 1.71
C PRO A 164 9.27 -0.17 1.02
N ASN A 165 8.66 -1.14 0.36
CA ASN A 165 9.33 -2.18 -0.40
C ASN A 165 9.80 -1.67 -1.77
N PHE A 166 10.77 -0.78 -1.78
CA PHE A 166 11.45 -0.37 -3.02
C PHE A 166 12.55 -1.35 -3.46
N LYS A 167 12.90 -2.29 -2.59
CA LYS A 167 13.75 -3.45 -2.83
C LYS A 167 13.63 -4.39 -1.64
N ILE A 168 13.47 -5.68 -1.89
CA ILE A 168 13.55 -6.69 -0.82
C ILE A 168 14.97 -6.79 -0.26
N ASN A 169 15.11 -7.18 1.00
CA ASN A 169 16.41 -7.35 1.66
C ASN A 169 17.04 -8.71 1.31
N ASN A 170 17.18 -8.97 0.00
CA ASN A 170 17.81 -10.17 -0.51
C ASN A 170 18.71 -9.80 -1.72
N PRO A 171 19.99 -10.15 -1.71
CA PRO A 171 20.90 -9.86 -2.82
C PRO A 171 20.55 -10.61 -4.11
N PHE A 172 19.77 -11.67 -4.02
CA PHE A 172 19.36 -12.51 -5.14
C PHE A 172 17.94 -12.17 -5.66
N ASP A 173 17.38 -11.02 -5.29
CA ASP A 173 16.06 -10.56 -5.73
C ASP A 173 15.87 -10.60 -7.25
N PHE A 174 16.94 -10.35 -8.00
CA PHE A 174 16.94 -10.38 -9.47
C PHE A 174 16.59 -11.76 -10.08
N LEU A 175 16.78 -12.84 -9.32
CA LEU A 175 16.42 -14.19 -9.77
C LEU A 175 14.91 -14.37 -9.91
N LEU A 176 14.12 -13.62 -9.13
CA LEU A 176 12.65 -13.70 -9.15
C LEU A 176 12.05 -13.20 -10.48
N THR A 177 12.78 -12.38 -11.23
CA THR A 177 12.32 -11.85 -12.52
C THR A 177 13.31 -12.10 -13.66
N MET A 178 14.23 -13.05 -13.49
CA MET A 178 15.08 -13.51 -14.59
C MET A 178 14.28 -14.24 -15.69
N PRO A 179 14.84 -14.46 -16.89
CA PRO A 179 14.16 -15.27 -17.89
C PRO A 179 13.80 -16.66 -17.34
N PHE A 180 12.54 -17.09 -17.59
CA PHE A 180 11.98 -18.36 -17.11
C PHE A 180 11.87 -18.49 -15.58
N ALA A 181 11.90 -17.39 -14.82
CA ALA A 181 11.81 -17.42 -13.35
C ALA A 181 10.59 -18.21 -12.86
N GLU A 182 9.41 -18.04 -13.45
CA GLU A 182 8.17 -18.77 -13.14
C GLU A 182 8.34 -20.31 -13.15
N SER A 183 9.28 -20.81 -13.95
CA SER A 183 9.59 -22.24 -14.03
C SER A 183 10.78 -22.66 -13.19
N ILE A 184 11.79 -21.80 -13.03
CA ILE A 184 13.05 -22.10 -12.37
C ILE A 184 12.95 -21.89 -10.86
N VAL A 185 12.37 -20.77 -10.42
CA VAL A 185 12.31 -20.40 -9.01
C VAL A 185 11.57 -21.45 -8.17
N PRO A 186 10.38 -21.98 -8.58
CA PRO A 186 9.72 -23.04 -7.83
C PRO A 186 10.53 -24.36 -7.71
N ARG A 187 11.41 -24.62 -8.68
CA ARG A 187 12.29 -25.81 -8.64
C ARG A 187 13.47 -25.62 -7.71
N LEU A 188 13.96 -24.39 -7.54
CA LEU A 188 15.12 -24.06 -6.70
C LEU A 188 14.73 -23.78 -5.25
N LEU A 189 13.62 -23.06 -5.02
CA LEU A 189 13.22 -22.58 -3.70
C LEU A 189 12.01 -23.35 -3.11
N GLY A 190 11.45 -24.32 -3.87
CA GLY A 190 10.20 -24.96 -3.51
C GLY A 190 8.98 -24.22 -4.07
N ARG A 191 7.83 -24.91 -4.09
CA ARG A 191 6.58 -24.33 -4.64
C ARG A 191 5.90 -23.39 -3.67
N THR A 192 6.08 -23.58 -2.38
CA THR A 192 5.43 -22.79 -1.34
C THR A 192 6.45 -22.09 -0.47
N HIS A 193 6.11 -20.89 -0.05
CA HIS A 193 6.82 -20.17 1.00
C HIS A 193 5.93 -20.09 2.25
N SER A 194 6.52 -20.33 3.42
CA SER A 194 5.80 -20.26 4.70
C SER A 194 6.64 -19.51 5.73
N TRP A 195 5.95 -18.81 6.63
CA TRP A 195 6.54 -18.15 7.78
C TRP A 195 5.62 -18.28 8.99
N THR A 196 6.15 -18.10 10.19
CA THR A 196 5.38 -18.24 11.43
C THR A 196 4.86 -16.89 11.88
N PRO A 197 3.53 -16.69 11.96
CA PRO A 197 2.94 -15.47 12.50
C PRO A 197 3.30 -15.27 13.97
N GLU A 198 3.47 -14.02 14.39
CA GLU A 198 3.88 -13.65 15.75
C GLU A 198 2.78 -13.88 16.79
N ASN A 199 1.52 -13.85 16.37
CA ASN A 199 0.35 -14.02 17.23
C ASN A 199 -0.87 -14.47 16.40
N ASP A 200 -1.98 -14.80 17.09
CA ASP A 200 -3.22 -15.28 16.46
C ASP A 200 -3.87 -14.25 15.50
N ALA A 201 -3.77 -12.98 15.83
CA ALA A 201 -4.30 -11.92 14.96
C ALA A 201 -3.46 -11.79 13.68
N ALA A 202 -2.14 -11.90 13.78
CA ALA A 202 -1.27 -11.98 12.61
C ALA A 202 -1.58 -13.23 11.77
N ALA A 203 -1.79 -14.39 12.40
CA ALA A 203 -2.20 -15.62 11.73
C ALA A 203 -3.55 -15.48 10.99
N ARG A 204 -4.46 -14.64 11.51
CA ARG A 204 -5.77 -14.39 10.92
C ARG A 204 -5.70 -13.45 9.72
N TYR A 205 -4.89 -12.39 9.78
CA TYR A 205 -4.93 -11.28 8.83
C TYR A 205 -3.79 -11.27 7.81
N TRP A 206 -2.83 -12.19 7.95
CA TRP A 206 -1.77 -12.41 6.95
C TRP A 206 -1.87 -13.81 6.37
N THR A 207 -1.66 -13.93 5.08
CA THR A 207 -1.45 -15.23 4.42
C THR A 207 -0.02 -15.66 4.71
N SER A 208 0.15 -16.59 5.65
CA SER A 208 1.47 -17.07 6.11
C SER A 208 2.05 -18.21 5.26
N THR A 209 1.26 -18.80 4.37
CA THR A 209 1.68 -19.84 3.41
C THR A 209 1.09 -19.55 2.05
N TYR A 210 1.92 -19.40 1.03
CA TYR A 210 1.52 -19.04 -0.33
C TYR A 210 2.46 -19.65 -1.37
N ASP A 211 2.00 -19.75 -2.62
CA ASP A 211 2.84 -20.20 -3.73
C ASP A 211 3.98 -19.19 -3.97
N ILE A 212 5.16 -19.69 -4.31
CA ILE A 212 6.34 -18.88 -4.62
C ILE A 212 6.09 -17.94 -5.82
N GLN A 213 5.11 -18.24 -6.67
CA GLN A 213 4.68 -17.34 -7.76
C GLN A 213 4.19 -15.99 -7.22
N ALA A 214 3.54 -15.95 -6.06
CA ALA A 214 3.14 -14.69 -5.44
C ALA A 214 4.33 -13.76 -5.15
N VAL A 215 5.49 -14.32 -4.79
CA VAL A 215 6.73 -13.55 -4.58
C VAL A 215 7.26 -13.00 -5.92
N ILE A 216 7.11 -13.76 -7.00
CA ILE A 216 7.46 -13.28 -8.36
C ILE A 216 6.54 -12.12 -8.75
N GLU A 217 5.23 -12.23 -8.48
CA GLU A 217 4.26 -11.17 -8.74
C GLU A 217 4.60 -9.89 -7.95
N MET A 218 4.94 -10.02 -6.69
CA MET A 218 5.40 -8.91 -5.85
C MET A 218 6.67 -8.27 -6.44
N GLN A 219 7.64 -9.07 -6.87
CA GLN A 219 8.87 -8.56 -7.46
C GLN A 219 8.63 -7.82 -8.78
N LYS A 220 7.63 -8.22 -9.59
CA LYS A 220 7.23 -7.47 -10.79
C LYS A 220 6.86 -6.02 -10.47
N VAL A 221 6.14 -5.79 -9.36
CA VAL A 221 5.77 -4.45 -8.90
C VAL A 221 7.00 -3.66 -8.45
N VAL A 222 7.88 -4.28 -7.67
CA VAL A 222 9.13 -3.66 -7.22
C VAL A 222 10.04 -3.29 -8.40
N ASP A 223 10.19 -4.19 -9.37
CA ASP A 223 11.01 -3.95 -10.55
C ASP A 223 10.41 -2.88 -11.47
N TRP A 224 9.08 -2.82 -11.57
CA TRP A 224 8.41 -1.73 -12.27
C TRP A 224 8.76 -0.38 -11.64
N PHE A 225 8.68 -0.26 -10.31
CA PHE A 225 9.05 0.97 -9.60
C PHE A 225 10.52 1.34 -9.84
N ARG A 226 11.43 0.38 -9.71
CA ARG A 226 12.87 0.59 -9.88
C ARG A 226 13.26 0.99 -11.30
N ALA A 227 12.48 0.60 -12.30
CA ALA A 227 12.68 0.97 -13.70
C ALA A 227 12.23 2.40 -14.02
N GLN A 228 11.48 3.07 -13.12
CA GLN A 228 11.04 4.45 -13.36
C GLN A 228 12.21 5.44 -13.21
N PRO A 229 12.25 6.48 -14.04
CA PRO A 229 13.25 7.53 -13.88
C PRO A 229 13.00 8.30 -12.57
N THR A 230 14.07 8.67 -11.86
CA THR A 230 13.97 9.39 -10.58
C THR A 230 13.20 10.71 -10.68
N ARG A 231 13.26 11.39 -11.82
CA ARG A 231 12.47 12.61 -12.11
C ARG A 231 10.95 12.40 -12.15
N ALA A 232 10.49 11.14 -12.11
CA ALA A 232 9.06 10.84 -12.10
C ALA A 232 8.40 11.10 -10.74
N TRP A 233 9.18 11.22 -9.66
CA TRP A 233 8.70 11.28 -8.30
C TRP A 233 8.79 12.70 -7.74
N THR A 234 7.70 13.45 -7.84
CA THR A 234 7.60 14.86 -7.44
C THR A 234 6.54 15.14 -6.38
N THR A 235 5.63 14.20 -6.15
CA THR A 235 4.60 14.32 -5.11
C THR A 235 5.23 14.42 -3.72
N PRO A 236 4.74 15.30 -2.82
CA PRO A 236 5.20 15.37 -1.44
C PRO A 236 5.22 13.99 -0.78
N MET A 237 6.25 13.69 0.04
CA MET A 237 6.42 12.35 0.59
C MET A 237 7.01 12.35 2.00
N ALA A 238 6.35 11.65 2.92
CA ALA A 238 6.96 11.24 4.18
C ALA A 238 7.23 9.73 4.19
N MET A 239 8.34 9.33 4.78
CA MET A 239 8.77 7.95 4.86
C MET A 239 9.28 7.60 6.25
N MET A 240 8.85 6.46 6.75
CA MET A 240 9.38 5.81 7.96
C MET A 240 9.94 4.44 7.58
N VAL A 241 11.16 4.14 8.00
CA VAL A 241 11.83 2.84 7.73
C VAL A 241 12.81 2.54 8.86
N MET A 242 12.78 1.30 9.36
CA MET A 242 13.77 0.82 10.33
C MET A 242 15.07 0.46 9.63
N ASP A 243 16.19 0.85 10.22
CA ASP A 243 17.51 0.64 9.63
C ASP A 243 17.87 -0.85 9.50
N ASN A 244 17.37 -1.67 10.45
CA ASN A 244 17.59 -3.11 10.52
C ASN A 244 16.36 -3.91 10.03
N ASP A 245 15.56 -3.36 9.12
CA ASP A 245 14.40 -4.07 8.56
C ASP A 245 14.84 -5.41 7.92
N PRO A 246 14.30 -6.55 8.38
CA PRO A 246 14.73 -7.86 7.89
C PRO A 246 14.17 -8.18 6.49
N THR A 247 13.09 -7.52 6.09
CA THR A 247 12.30 -7.87 4.90
C THR A 247 12.65 -7.00 3.71
N ILE A 248 12.77 -5.68 3.92
CA ILE A 248 13.09 -4.74 2.84
C ILE A 248 14.45 -4.07 3.05
N SER A 249 15.05 -3.60 1.98
CA SER A 249 16.33 -2.90 2.02
C SER A 249 16.15 -1.45 2.47
N ALA A 250 16.36 -1.18 3.76
CA ALA A 250 16.36 0.17 4.30
C ALA A 250 17.36 1.09 3.55
N LYS A 251 18.50 0.55 3.12
CA LYS A 251 19.46 1.28 2.28
C LYS A 251 18.84 1.74 0.96
N ALA A 252 18.12 0.85 0.28
CA ALA A 252 17.46 1.20 -0.97
C ALA A 252 16.35 2.23 -0.76
N ALA A 253 15.54 2.08 0.30
CA ALA A 253 14.51 3.06 0.66
C ALA A 253 15.11 4.45 0.92
N LYS A 254 16.20 4.54 1.67
CA LYS A 254 16.92 5.80 1.90
C LYS A 254 17.49 6.41 0.61
N GLN A 255 17.99 5.59 -0.32
CA GLN A 255 18.45 6.06 -1.62
C GLN A 255 17.29 6.60 -2.48
N VAL A 256 16.14 5.96 -2.46
CA VAL A 256 14.93 6.47 -3.12
C VAL A 256 14.54 7.82 -2.52
N PHE A 257 14.50 7.94 -1.19
CA PHE A 257 14.22 9.20 -0.51
C PHE A 257 15.16 10.33 -0.97
N GLN A 258 16.45 10.07 -1.01
CA GLN A 258 17.44 11.07 -1.42
C GLN A 258 17.21 11.56 -2.87
N ARG A 259 16.78 10.66 -3.75
CA ARG A 259 16.56 10.93 -5.19
C ARG A 259 15.17 11.45 -5.52
N TRP A 260 14.23 11.46 -4.56
CA TRP A 260 12.88 11.96 -4.76
C TRP A 260 12.89 13.45 -5.05
N GLN A 261 12.25 13.88 -6.13
CA GLN A 261 12.37 15.21 -6.72
C GLN A 261 11.37 16.21 -6.15
N THR A 262 11.33 16.38 -4.85
CA THR A 262 10.55 17.41 -4.15
C THR A 262 11.30 17.91 -2.94
N ASP A 263 11.11 19.18 -2.59
CA ASP A 263 11.58 19.75 -1.32
C ASP A 263 10.63 19.38 -0.17
N ASP A 264 9.38 19.03 -0.50
CA ASP A 264 8.35 18.62 0.46
C ASP A 264 8.47 17.13 0.76
N LYS A 265 9.59 16.73 1.38
CA LYS A 265 9.79 15.34 1.80
C LYS A 265 10.40 15.26 3.20
N ALA A 266 9.96 14.26 3.97
CA ALA A 266 10.48 14.00 5.30
C ALA A 266 10.77 12.50 5.48
N ARG A 267 11.95 12.18 6.01
CA ARG A 267 12.25 10.87 6.59
C ARG A 267 12.04 10.99 8.10
N LEU A 268 10.90 10.46 8.53
CA LEU A 268 10.47 10.57 9.91
C LEU A 268 11.14 9.50 10.77
N PRO A 269 11.55 9.83 12.01
CA PRO A 269 12.19 8.88 12.90
C PRO A 269 11.18 7.85 13.41
N ILE A 270 11.66 6.64 13.68
CA ILE A 270 10.94 5.62 14.44
C ILE A 270 11.65 5.53 15.79
N LEU A 271 10.96 5.91 16.88
CA LEU A 271 11.51 5.78 18.23
C LEU A 271 11.35 4.33 18.66
N THR A 272 12.47 3.62 18.75
CA THR A 272 12.53 2.21 19.14
C THR A 272 13.72 2.00 20.08
N GLU A 273 13.73 0.89 20.77
CA GLU A 273 14.95 0.38 21.39
C GLU A 273 16.04 0.18 20.34
N PRO A 274 17.31 0.42 20.66
CA PRO A 274 18.42 0.39 19.70
C PRO A 274 18.51 -0.89 18.86
N ASP A 275 18.16 -2.02 19.44
CA ASP A 275 18.23 -3.36 18.82
C ASP A 275 16.90 -3.86 18.27
N ALA A 276 15.86 -3.02 18.23
CA ALA A 276 14.58 -3.43 17.71
C ALA A 276 14.66 -3.76 16.22
N ILE A 277 14.17 -4.95 15.87
CA ILE A 277 14.10 -5.45 14.50
C ILE A 277 12.63 -5.68 14.18
N ALA A 278 12.09 -4.96 13.21
CA ALA A 278 10.75 -5.19 12.73
C ALA A 278 10.59 -4.69 11.30
N HIS A 279 9.73 -5.34 10.53
CA HIS A 279 9.25 -4.85 9.24
C HIS A 279 7.96 -4.06 9.43
N VAL A 280 6.95 -4.65 10.04
CA VAL A 280 5.71 -3.97 10.45
C VAL A 280 5.96 -3.32 11.81
N PHE A 281 6.14 -2.01 11.84
CA PHE A 281 6.51 -1.28 13.05
C PHE A 281 5.37 -0.40 13.62
N ALA A 282 4.19 -0.43 13.00
CA ALA A 282 2.99 0.25 13.47
C ALA A 282 1.76 -0.61 13.20
N GLY A 283 0.67 -0.37 13.91
CA GLY A 283 -0.55 -1.17 13.87
C GLY A 283 -0.74 -1.98 15.16
N ASP A 284 -1.98 -2.19 15.55
CA ASP A 284 -2.33 -2.76 16.87
C ASP A 284 -1.98 -4.24 16.98
N ILE A 285 -1.81 -4.95 15.87
CA ILE A 285 -1.57 -6.39 15.85
C ILE A 285 -0.11 -6.72 16.17
N VAL A 286 0.82 -6.03 15.53
CA VAL A 286 2.25 -6.38 15.58
C VAL A 286 3.05 -5.38 16.40
N ALA A 287 2.70 -4.09 16.34
CA ALA A 287 3.50 -3.04 16.95
C ALA A 287 2.65 -1.90 17.57
N PRO A 288 1.76 -2.22 18.54
CA PRO A 288 0.83 -1.24 19.11
C PRO A 288 1.55 -0.04 19.77
N ASN A 289 2.71 -0.27 20.36
CA ASN A 289 3.48 0.76 21.08
C ASN A 289 4.03 1.88 20.18
N ARG A 290 4.05 1.69 18.85
CA ARG A 290 4.57 2.67 17.88
C ARG A 290 3.47 3.30 17.03
N THR A 291 2.24 2.83 17.19
CA THR A 291 1.11 3.29 16.38
C THR A 291 0.86 4.79 16.59
N GLU A 292 0.80 5.25 17.86
CA GLU A 292 0.56 6.67 18.17
C GLU A 292 1.64 7.58 17.60
N GLN A 293 2.88 7.25 17.86
CA GLN A 293 4.02 7.99 17.34
C GLN A 293 4.01 8.11 15.81
N THR A 294 3.63 7.03 15.12
CA THR A 294 3.55 7.02 13.65
C THR A 294 2.45 7.99 13.17
N ILE A 295 1.31 8.00 13.86
CA ILE A 295 0.19 8.90 13.57
C ILE A 295 0.61 10.36 13.80
N GLU A 296 1.24 10.67 14.92
CA GLU A 296 1.72 12.01 15.24
C GLU A 296 2.74 12.52 14.21
N ALA A 297 3.71 11.67 13.84
CA ALA A 297 4.74 12.03 12.88
C ALA A 297 4.16 12.33 11.49
N PHE A 298 3.24 11.49 11.00
CA PHE A 298 2.58 11.73 9.72
C PHE A 298 1.61 12.91 9.79
N SER A 299 0.89 13.09 10.90
CA SER A 299 0.02 14.26 11.11
C SER A 299 0.81 15.56 11.04
N GLY A 300 1.97 15.63 11.69
CA GLY A 300 2.87 16.78 11.63
C GLY A 300 3.33 17.10 10.21
N PHE A 301 3.69 16.08 9.45
CA PHE A 301 4.07 16.25 8.02
C PHE A 301 2.90 16.78 7.18
N ILE A 302 1.71 16.19 7.27
CA ILE A 302 0.52 16.65 6.53
C ILE A 302 0.20 18.11 6.91
N GLN A 303 0.25 18.45 8.20
CA GLN A 303 -0.02 19.82 8.65
C GLN A 303 1.00 20.79 8.07
N SER A 304 2.27 20.43 8.04
CA SER A 304 3.32 21.26 7.44
C SER A 304 3.08 21.57 5.95
N LEU A 305 2.54 20.59 5.20
CA LEU A 305 2.15 20.81 3.81
C LEU A 305 0.96 21.76 3.69
N LYS A 306 -0.09 21.59 4.51
CA LYS A 306 -1.28 22.43 4.50
C LYS A 306 -0.99 23.89 4.83
N ASP A 307 0.01 24.13 5.68
CA ASP A 307 0.40 25.48 6.11
C ASP A 307 1.20 26.24 5.03
N GLN A 308 1.67 25.57 4.01
CA GLN A 308 2.40 26.21 2.91
C GLN A 308 1.45 27.00 1.99
N PRO A 309 1.81 28.21 1.58
CA PRO A 309 0.95 29.05 0.72
C PRO A 309 0.55 28.41 -0.61
N LYS A 310 1.42 27.56 -1.18
CA LYS A 310 1.18 26.85 -2.46
C LYS A 310 0.11 25.76 -2.36
N HIS A 311 -0.23 25.29 -1.15
CA HIS A 311 -1.23 24.23 -0.92
C HIS A 311 -2.52 24.75 -0.25
N ARG A 312 -2.65 26.07 -0.02
CA ARG A 312 -3.83 26.70 0.59
C ARG A 312 -4.98 27.01 -0.37
N ARG A 313 -5.01 26.42 -1.55
CA ARG A 313 -6.07 26.64 -2.54
C ARG A 313 -7.15 25.60 -2.48
#